data_03eb4b69de71079e8dc34af0c213e4d8
#
_entry.id   03eb4b69de71079e8dc34af0c213e4d8
#
_cell.length_a   1.000
_cell.length_b   1.000
_cell.length_c   1.000
_cell.angle_alpha   90.00
_cell.angle_beta   90.00
_cell.angle_gamma   90.00
#
_symmetry.space_group_name_H-M   'P 1'
#
loop_
_entity.id
_entity.type
_entity.pdbx_description
1 polymer ?
#
loop_
_entity_poly.entity_id
_entity_poly.type
_entity_poly.pdbx_seq_one_letter_code
_entity_poly.pdbx_strand_id
1 'polypeptide(L)'
;MAGPVEVLWSKYRWYCEESACDRLSFFESTPQVPRRARSTSRLRAQLVDAVITSGRAMSETALGFAVSWWMVRAAVTEAYLLKLPDVDKLSPRMLGIDEHRFRSVRYFQDPGTKTWTRFEPWMTTIVDLDTGQVLGVVDGRDHKGVGDWLFARPLQWRLAVQVVAIDPSAAFREGVSLSVRVRSLIRV
;
A
#
# COMPACT_ATOMS: atom_id res chain seq x y z
N MET A 1 -1.37 -25.78 17.41
CA MET A 1 -2.18 -24.71 16.74
C MET A 1 -3.64 -25.14 16.79
N ALA A 2 -4.53 -24.27 17.25
CA ALA A 2 -5.97 -24.55 17.14
C ALA A 2 -6.36 -24.50 15.66
N GLY A 3 -7.12 -25.52 15.19
CA GLY A 3 -7.60 -25.58 13.82
C GLY A 3 -8.63 -24.48 13.52
N PRO A 4 -9.03 -24.34 12.25
CA PRO A 4 -10.08 -23.40 11.86
C PRO A 4 -11.38 -23.74 12.59
N VAL A 5 -12.03 -22.70 13.12
CA VAL A 5 -13.33 -22.81 13.77
C VAL A 5 -14.39 -22.26 12.82
N GLU A 6 -15.37 -23.07 12.49
CA GLU A 6 -16.54 -22.65 11.75
C GLU A 6 -17.62 -22.21 12.73
N VAL A 7 -18.16 -21.01 12.51
CA VAL A 7 -19.23 -20.45 13.34
C VAL A 7 -20.49 -20.33 12.49
N LEU A 8 -21.51 -21.11 12.84
CA LEU A 8 -22.84 -20.96 12.27
C LEU A 8 -23.60 -19.88 13.02
N TRP A 9 -23.91 -18.80 12.34
CA TRP A 9 -24.67 -17.69 12.92
C TRP A 9 -26.00 -17.52 12.20
N SER A 10 -27.10 -17.83 12.92
CA SER A 10 -28.46 -17.57 12.46
C SER A 10 -28.82 -16.12 12.72
N LYS A 11 -29.16 -15.39 11.66
CA LYS A 11 -29.54 -13.97 11.73
C LYS A 11 -31.05 -13.82 11.56
N TYR A 12 -31.65 -12.98 12.39
CA TYR A 12 -33.03 -12.55 12.18
C TYR A 12 -33.09 -11.46 11.09
N ARG A 13 -34.14 -11.51 10.30
CA ARG A 13 -34.51 -10.46 9.36
C ARG A 13 -35.67 -9.67 9.95
N TRP A 14 -35.42 -8.39 10.16
CA TRP A 14 -36.42 -7.46 10.69
C TRP A 14 -37.07 -6.70 9.53
N TYR A 15 -38.33 -6.37 9.67
CA TYR A 15 -39.09 -5.53 8.74
C TYR A 15 -39.34 -4.19 9.42
N CYS A 16 -39.19 -3.12 8.66
CA CYS A 16 -39.51 -1.78 9.11
C CYS A 16 -40.95 -1.45 8.70
N GLU A 17 -41.79 -1.07 9.67
CA GLU A 17 -43.18 -0.66 9.43
C GLU A 17 -43.29 0.84 9.16
N GLU A 18 -42.21 1.59 9.31
CA GLU A 18 -42.16 3.04 9.07
C GLU A 18 -42.19 3.32 7.57
N SER A 19 -43.25 4.04 7.11
CA SER A 19 -43.46 4.35 5.69
C SER A 19 -42.42 5.29 5.09
N ALA A 20 -41.77 6.12 5.91
CA ALA A 20 -40.68 7.01 5.51
C ALA A 20 -39.29 6.32 5.50
N CYS A 21 -39.21 5.05 5.85
CA CYS A 21 -37.94 4.32 5.89
C CYS A 21 -37.58 3.76 4.52
N ASP A 22 -36.46 4.18 3.96
CA ASP A 22 -35.90 3.65 2.70
C ASP A 22 -35.56 2.15 2.75
N ARG A 23 -35.54 1.58 3.96
CA ARG A 23 -35.19 0.18 4.19
C ARG A 23 -36.40 -0.59 4.65
N LEU A 24 -37.00 -1.33 3.75
CA LEU A 24 -38.13 -2.22 4.07
C LEU A 24 -37.72 -3.35 5.01
N SER A 25 -36.46 -3.78 5.00
CA SER A 25 -35.99 -4.83 5.88
C SER A 25 -34.47 -4.75 6.12
N PHE A 26 -34.02 -5.29 7.25
CA PHE A 26 -32.61 -5.36 7.62
C PHE A 26 -32.31 -6.63 8.44
N PHE A 27 -31.04 -7.05 8.41
CA PHE A 27 -30.54 -8.15 9.21
C PHE A 27 -29.79 -7.62 10.43
N GLU A 28 -29.73 -8.44 11.46
CA GLU A 28 -28.87 -8.19 12.59
C GLU A 28 -27.41 -7.97 12.16
N SER A 29 -26.79 -7.07 12.85
CA SER A 29 -25.34 -6.84 12.74
C SER A 29 -24.76 -6.61 14.13
N THR A 30 -23.53 -7.03 14.34
CA THR A 30 -22.78 -6.78 15.56
C THR A 30 -21.45 -6.12 15.21
N PRO A 31 -20.76 -5.49 16.18
CA PRO A 31 -19.40 -4.97 15.95
C PRO A 31 -18.43 -6.07 15.47
N GLN A 32 -18.66 -7.32 15.89
CA GLN A 32 -17.83 -8.46 15.48
C GLN A 32 -18.12 -8.92 14.04
N VAL A 33 -19.35 -8.74 13.59
CA VAL A 33 -19.79 -9.10 12.23
C VAL A 33 -20.60 -7.93 11.67
N PRO A 34 -19.94 -6.93 11.11
CA PRO A 34 -20.60 -5.77 10.51
C PRO A 34 -21.54 -6.16 9.38
N ARG A 35 -22.42 -5.26 9.00
CA ARG A 35 -23.34 -5.47 7.91
C ARG A 35 -22.61 -5.89 6.63
N ARG A 36 -23.09 -6.94 5.96
CA ARG A 36 -22.51 -7.53 4.75
C ARG A 36 -21.11 -8.13 4.91
N ALA A 37 -20.58 -8.19 6.13
CA ALA A 37 -19.30 -8.83 6.36
C ALA A 37 -19.39 -10.35 6.11
N ARG A 38 -18.37 -10.89 5.46
CA ARG A 38 -18.15 -12.33 5.23
C ARG A 38 -17.17 -12.94 6.24
N SER A 39 -16.61 -12.13 7.09
CA SER A 39 -15.64 -12.53 8.10
C SER A 39 -15.83 -11.69 9.35
N THR A 40 -15.42 -12.22 10.49
CA THR A 40 -15.46 -11.48 11.75
C THR A 40 -14.35 -10.42 11.79
N SER A 41 -14.56 -9.34 12.52
CA SER A 41 -13.53 -8.32 12.77
C SER A 41 -12.29 -8.93 13.44
N ARG A 42 -12.49 -9.91 14.33
CA ARG A 42 -11.42 -10.64 14.99
C ARG A 42 -10.55 -11.42 14.00
N LEU A 43 -11.16 -12.17 13.07
CA LEU A 43 -10.40 -12.86 12.02
C LEU A 43 -9.58 -11.87 11.19
N ARG A 44 -10.20 -10.77 10.75
CA ARG A 44 -9.50 -9.74 9.98
C ARG A 44 -8.30 -9.17 10.74
N ALA A 45 -8.45 -8.89 12.04
CA ALA A 45 -7.35 -8.44 12.88
C ALA A 45 -6.20 -9.47 12.96
N GLN A 46 -6.53 -10.76 13.09
CA GLN A 46 -5.52 -11.84 13.09
C GLN A 46 -4.80 -11.99 11.75
N LEU A 47 -5.51 -11.82 10.63
CA LEU A 47 -4.88 -11.82 9.30
C LEU A 47 -3.88 -10.67 9.14
N VAL A 48 -4.24 -9.48 9.61
CA VAL A 48 -3.37 -8.30 9.61
C VAL A 48 -2.14 -8.53 10.49
N ASP A 49 -2.33 -9.05 11.70
CA ASP A 49 -1.23 -9.33 12.63
C ASP A 49 -0.26 -10.37 12.07
N ALA A 50 -0.77 -11.43 11.45
CA ALA A 50 0.06 -12.44 10.81
C ALA A 50 0.94 -11.87 9.68
N VAL A 51 0.43 -10.95 8.88
CA VAL A 51 1.19 -10.33 7.79
C VAL A 51 2.12 -9.23 8.30
N ILE A 52 1.59 -8.29 9.08
CA ILE A 52 2.33 -7.06 9.45
C ILE A 52 3.28 -7.31 10.62
N THR A 53 2.83 -8.00 11.66
CA THR A 53 3.62 -8.18 12.88
C THR A 53 4.51 -9.42 12.79
N SER A 54 3.98 -10.52 12.23
CA SER A 54 4.72 -11.78 12.12
C SER A 54 5.49 -11.93 10.79
N GLY A 55 5.38 -10.97 9.87
CA GLY A 55 6.13 -10.95 8.60
C GLY A 55 5.77 -12.08 7.62
N ARG A 56 4.60 -12.71 7.76
CA ARG A 56 4.19 -13.81 6.88
C ARG A 56 3.75 -13.31 5.52
N ALA A 57 4.05 -14.08 4.48
CA ALA A 57 3.51 -13.79 3.16
C ALA A 57 1.96 -13.89 3.15
N MET A 58 1.29 -13.05 2.36
CA MET A 58 -0.18 -13.10 2.27
C MET A 58 -0.71 -14.46 1.79
N SER A 59 0.03 -15.15 0.92
CA SER A 59 -0.32 -16.49 0.44
C SER A 59 -0.22 -17.56 1.53
N GLU A 60 0.84 -17.49 2.34
CA GLU A 60 1.03 -18.35 3.49
C GLU A 60 -0.04 -18.12 4.57
N THR A 61 -0.34 -16.85 4.83
CA THR A 61 -1.42 -16.46 5.75
C THR A 61 -2.77 -16.99 5.27
N ALA A 62 -3.08 -16.82 3.99
CA ALA A 62 -4.33 -17.33 3.40
C ALA A 62 -4.47 -18.85 3.57
N LEU A 63 -3.39 -19.58 3.31
CA LEU A 63 -3.36 -21.03 3.48
C LEU A 63 -3.51 -21.43 4.96
N GLY A 64 -2.76 -20.78 5.87
CA GLY A 64 -2.77 -21.10 7.30
C GLY A 64 -4.11 -20.81 7.99
N PHE A 65 -4.86 -19.83 7.52
CA PHE A 65 -6.19 -19.48 8.03
C PHE A 65 -7.34 -20.07 7.22
N ALA A 66 -7.06 -20.85 6.19
CA ALA A 66 -8.05 -21.43 5.26
C ALA A 66 -9.01 -20.38 4.66
N VAL A 67 -8.46 -19.22 4.30
CA VAL A 67 -9.21 -18.11 3.66
C VAL A 67 -8.63 -17.79 2.28
N SER A 68 -9.37 -17.04 1.48
CA SER A 68 -8.85 -16.58 0.18
C SER A 68 -7.74 -15.54 0.35
N TRP A 69 -6.77 -15.53 -0.56
CA TRP A 69 -5.74 -14.49 -0.65
C TRP A 69 -6.34 -13.07 -0.71
N TRP A 70 -7.46 -12.93 -1.42
CA TRP A 70 -8.18 -11.67 -1.53
C TRP A 70 -8.73 -11.16 -0.20
N MET A 71 -9.12 -12.06 0.71
CA MET A 71 -9.57 -11.69 2.05
C MET A 71 -8.41 -11.16 2.88
N VAL A 72 -7.25 -11.82 2.83
CA VAL A 72 -6.02 -11.34 3.50
C VAL A 72 -5.63 -9.97 2.96
N ARG A 73 -5.53 -9.83 1.62
CA ARG A 73 -5.21 -8.55 1.00
C ARG A 73 -6.17 -7.45 1.40
N ALA A 74 -7.49 -7.70 1.37
CA ALA A 74 -8.48 -6.69 1.75
C ALA A 74 -8.34 -6.28 3.22
N ALA A 75 -8.11 -7.23 4.13
CA ALA A 75 -7.90 -6.93 5.54
C ALA A 75 -6.65 -6.08 5.78
N VAL A 76 -5.54 -6.44 5.14
CA VAL A 76 -4.27 -5.71 5.25
C VAL A 76 -4.39 -4.31 4.64
N THR A 77 -4.99 -4.19 3.45
CA THR A 77 -5.17 -2.88 2.79
C THR A 77 -6.03 -1.94 3.64
N GLU A 78 -7.14 -2.42 4.20
CA GLU A 78 -8.00 -1.61 5.07
C GLU A 78 -7.27 -1.14 6.33
N ALA A 79 -6.54 -2.06 6.99
CA ALA A 79 -5.77 -1.72 8.19
C ALA A 79 -4.64 -0.74 7.89
N TYR A 80 -4.01 -0.87 6.73
CA TYR A 80 -2.92 -0.02 6.28
C TYR A 80 -3.39 1.40 6.00
N LEU A 81 -4.49 1.57 5.28
CA LEU A 81 -5.08 2.88 4.98
C LEU A 81 -5.43 3.68 6.25
N LEU A 82 -5.80 2.98 7.33
CA LEU A 82 -6.10 3.63 8.62
C LEU A 82 -4.86 3.99 9.43
N LYS A 83 -3.72 3.36 9.17
CA LYS A 83 -2.48 3.51 9.95
C LYS A 83 -1.39 4.31 9.25
N LEU A 84 -1.48 4.48 7.94
CA LEU A 84 -0.51 5.28 7.20
C LEU A 84 -0.57 6.73 7.67
N PRO A 85 0.56 7.29 8.11
CA PRO A 85 0.62 8.70 8.38
C PRO A 85 0.45 9.48 7.08
N ASP A 86 -0.12 10.66 7.18
CA ASP A 86 -0.17 11.62 6.10
C ASP A 86 1.26 12.11 5.82
N VAL A 87 1.82 11.69 4.71
CA VAL A 87 3.20 11.99 4.34
C VAL A 87 3.46 13.50 4.29
N ASP A 88 2.45 14.30 3.96
CA ASP A 88 2.58 15.75 3.85
C ASP A 88 2.71 16.45 5.22
N LYS A 89 2.39 15.76 6.30
CA LYS A 89 2.57 16.25 7.68
C LYS A 89 3.91 15.84 8.29
N LEU A 90 4.68 15.01 7.61
CA LEU A 90 6.01 14.62 8.04
C LEU A 90 7.05 15.69 7.69
N SER A 91 8.22 15.61 8.29
CA SER A 91 9.35 16.52 8.03
C SER A 91 10.66 15.74 7.93
N PRO A 92 10.79 14.88 6.90
CA PRO A 92 11.98 14.06 6.75
C PRO A 92 13.20 14.92 6.46
N ARG A 93 14.33 14.62 7.11
CA ARG A 93 15.60 15.31 6.88
C ARG A 93 16.50 14.57 5.91
N MET A 94 16.42 13.26 5.90
CA MET A 94 17.24 12.39 5.07
C MET A 94 16.33 11.45 4.25
N LEU A 95 16.45 11.51 2.94
CA LEU A 95 15.71 10.63 2.03
C LEU A 95 16.65 9.58 1.44
N GLY A 96 16.15 8.34 1.35
CA GLY A 96 16.68 7.28 0.50
C GLY A 96 15.77 7.10 -0.70
N ILE A 97 16.33 7.00 -1.89
CA ILE A 97 15.60 6.76 -3.13
C ILE A 97 16.29 5.60 -3.84
N ASP A 98 15.58 4.51 -4.01
CA ASP A 98 16.08 3.30 -4.64
C ASP A 98 15.08 2.71 -5.62
N GLU A 99 15.59 2.12 -6.71
CA GLU A 99 14.79 1.50 -7.74
C GLU A 99 14.91 -0.03 -7.70
N HIS A 100 13.79 -0.70 -7.82
CA HIS A 100 13.76 -2.15 -7.92
C HIS A 100 12.69 -2.65 -8.88
N ARG A 101 12.92 -3.83 -9.43
CA ARG A 101 11.90 -4.53 -10.21
C ARG A 101 11.00 -5.32 -9.27
N PHE A 102 9.72 -4.98 -9.23
CA PHE A 102 8.76 -5.67 -8.39
C PHE A 102 8.14 -6.93 -9.04
N ARG A 103 8.41 -7.17 -10.33
CA ARG A 103 7.98 -8.36 -11.07
C ARG A 103 9.00 -8.75 -12.13
N SER A 104 8.85 -9.96 -12.66
CA SER A 104 9.64 -10.41 -13.80
C SER A 104 9.35 -9.59 -15.05
N VAL A 105 10.34 -9.48 -15.93
CA VAL A 105 10.21 -8.86 -17.25
C VAL A 105 9.10 -9.56 -18.02
N ARG A 106 8.28 -8.79 -18.71
CA ARG A 106 7.21 -9.27 -19.59
C ARG A 106 7.44 -8.82 -21.02
N TYR A 107 6.91 -9.58 -21.93
CA TYR A 107 6.91 -9.23 -23.33
C TYR A 107 5.47 -9.15 -23.81
N PHE A 108 5.12 -8.08 -24.48
CA PHE A 108 3.82 -7.87 -25.09
C PHE A 108 3.99 -7.78 -26.60
N GLN A 109 3.18 -8.53 -27.33
CA GLN A 109 3.13 -8.41 -28.79
C GLN A 109 2.07 -7.37 -29.17
N ASP A 110 2.47 -6.37 -29.94
CA ASP A 110 1.53 -5.42 -30.52
C ASP A 110 0.60 -6.14 -31.51
N PRO A 111 -0.72 -6.05 -31.36
CA PRO A 111 -1.66 -6.78 -32.20
C PRO A 111 -1.62 -6.38 -33.67
N GLY A 112 -1.28 -5.13 -33.99
CA GLY A 112 -1.23 -4.58 -35.35
C GLY A 112 0.11 -4.84 -36.05
N THR A 113 1.21 -4.44 -35.38
CA THR A 113 2.56 -4.52 -35.98
C THR A 113 3.25 -5.86 -35.73
N LYS A 114 2.70 -6.73 -34.87
CA LYS A 114 3.31 -8.00 -34.41
C LYS A 114 4.69 -7.83 -33.78
N THR A 115 5.09 -6.62 -33.46
CA THR A 115 6.37 -6.32 -32.81
C THR A 115 6.29 -6.66 -31.30
N TRP A 116 7.35 -7.26 -30.77
CA TRP A 116 7.47 -7.56 -29.36
C TRP A 116 8.07 -6.37 -28.62
N THR A 117 7.36 -5.88 -27.60
CA THR A 117 7.84 -4.84 -26.69
C THR A 117 8.18 -5.47 -25.34
N ARG A 118 9.39 -5.20 -24.86
CA ARG A 118 9.86 -5.62 -23.56
C ARG A 118 9.36 -4.62 -22.52
N PHE A 119 8.69 -5.13 -21.51
CA PHE A 119 8.23 -4.34 -20.35
C PHE A 119 8.98 -4.77 -19.09
N GLU A 120 9.65 -3.83 -18.47
CA GLU A 120 10.33 -4.00 -17.19
C GLU A 120 9.54 -3.25 -16.11
N PRO A 121 8.91 -3.97 -15.17
CA PRO A 121 8.09 -3.36 -14.14
C PRO A 121 8.97 -2.82 -13.00
N TRP A 122 9.58 -1.67 -13.23
CA TRP A 122 10.35 -0.94 -12.23
C TRP A 122 9.43 -0.12 -11.34
N MET A 123 9.82 0.01 -10.08
CA MET A 123 9.25 0.92 -9.10
C MET A 123 10.40 1.63 -8.38
N THR A 124 10.17 2.87 -8.02
CA THR A 124 11.08 3.64 -7.17
C THR A 124 10.46 3.81 -5.80
N THR A 125 11.19 3.43 -4.76
CA THR A 125 10.79 3.58 -3.36
C THR A 125 11.50 4.77 -2.74
N ILE A 126 10.74 5.60 -2.02
CA ILE A 126 11.23 6.77 -1.30
C ILE A 126 11.05 6.53 0.19
N VAL A 127 12.14 6.61 0.94
CA VAL A 127 12.20 6.25 2.37
C VAL A 127 12.75 7.42 3.17
N ASP A 128 12.22 7.64 4.35
CA ASP A 128 12.87 8.45 5.38
C ASP A 128 13.95 7.61 6.05
N LEU A 129 15.21 8.00 5.90
CA LEU A 129 16.35 7.27 6.44
C LEU A 129 16.53 7.44 7.96
N ASP A 130 15.94 8.48 8.55
CA ASP A 130 15.98 8.67 10.00
C ASP A 130 15.07 7.66 10.71
N THR A 131 13.93 7.31 10.10
CA THR A 131 12.91 6.44 10.71
C THR A 131 12.80 5.07 10.06
N GLY A 132 13.33 4.89 8.87
CA GLY A 132 13.14 3.71 8.02
C GLY A 132 11.73 3.62 7.38
N GLN A 133 10.92 4.67 7.50
CA GLN A 133 9.56 4.67 7.00
C GLN A 133 9.52 4.86 5.48
N VAL A 134 8.75 4.03 4.78
CA VAL A 134 8.43 4.26 3.37
C VAL A 134 7.47 5.43 3.26
N LEU A 135 7.89 6.49 2.57
CA LEU A 135 7.12 7.70 2.35
C LEU A 135 6.30 7.63 1.07
N GLY A 136 6.81 6.94 0.07
CA GLY A 136 6.13 6.80 -1.21
C GLY A 136 6.74 5.73 -2.09
N VAL A 137 5.92 5.30 -3.05
CA VAL A 137 6.33 4.37 -4.12
C VAL A 137 5.82 4.96 -5.43
N VAL A 138 6.70 5.07 -6.42
CA VAL A 138 6.42 5.67 -7.72
C VAL A 138 6.65 4.61 -8.80
N ASP A 139 5.76 4.53 -9.77
CA ASP A 139 5.93 3.65 -10.92
C ASP A 139 7.10 4.14 -11.80
N GLY A 140 7.88 3.18 -12.28
CA GLY A 140 9.01 3.46 -13.15
C GLY A 140 10.31 3.72 -12.40
N ARG A 141 11.34 4.07 -13.20
CA ARG A 141 12.69 4.40 -12.74
C ARG A 141 13.19 5.71 -13.35
N ASP A 142 12.30 6.55 -13.79
CA ASP A 142 12.66 7.81 -14.40
C ASP A 142 12.68 8.95 -13.37
N HIS A 143 13.46 9.98 -13.69
CA HIS A 143 13.57 11.18 -12.85
C HIS A 143 12.27 11.97 -12.78
N LYS A 144 11.40 11.84 -13.79
CA LYS A 144 10.15 12.58 -13.88
C LYS A 144 9.17 12.12 -12.81
N GLY A 145 8.94 10.81 -12.69
CA GLY A 145 8.02 10.27 -11.68
C GLY A 145 8.42 10.64 -10.26
N VAL A 146 9.71 10.52 -9.93
CA VAL A 146 10.26 10.93 -8.63
C VAL A 146 10.19 12.45 -8.45
N GLY A 147 10.52 13.21 -9.47
CA GLY A 147 10.43 14.67 -9.44
C GLY A 147 9.00 15.15 -9.23
N ASP A 148 8.04 14.61 -9.96
CA ASP A 148 6.61 14.93 -9.82
C ASP A 148 6.11 14.58 -8.40
N TRP A 149 6.51 13.42 -7.86
CA TRP A 149 6.16 13.03 -6.51
C TRP A 149 6.72 13.98 -5.47
N LEU A 150 7.99 14.34 -5.55
CA LEU A 150 8.64 15.30 -4.65
C LEU A 150 8.03 16.70 -4.78
N PHE A 151 7.75 17.14 -6.00
CA PHE A 151 7.17 18.46 -6.26
C PHE A 151 5.75 18.60 -5.71
N ALA A 152 4.99 17.50 -5.66
CA ALA A 152 3.68 17.46 -5.06
C ALA A 152 3.69 17.63 -3.53
N ARG A 153 4.85 17.53 -2.86
CA ARG A 153 4.96 17.73 -1.41
C ARG A 153 4.90 19.22 -1.05
N PRO A 154 4.39 19.57 0.15
CA PRO A 154 4.38 20.95 0.63
C PRO A 154 5.77 21.56 0.62
N LEU A 155 5.88 22.86 0.38
CA LEU A 155 7.17 23.55 0.33
C LEU A 155 7.97 23.37 1.62
N GLN A 156 7.34 23.44 2.79
CA GLN A 156 7.99 23.23 4.09
C GLN A 156 8.59 21.83 4.19
N TRP A 157 7.88 20.81 3.71
CA TRP A 157 8.35 19.43 3.65
C TRP A 157 9.63 19.34 2.80
N ARG A 158 9.61 19.94 1.61
CA ARG A 158 10.77 19.92 0.70
C ARG A 158 11.98 20.69 1.25
N LEU A 159 11.74 21.77 1.99
CA LEU A 159 12.80 22.55 2.63
C LEU A 159 13.40 21.87 3.87
N ALA A 160 12.68 20.94 4.49
CA ALA A 160 13.19 20.15 5.61
C ALA A 160 14.25 19.14 5.18
N VAL A 161 14.19 18.66 3.92
CA VAL A 161 15.13 17.69 3.38
C VAL A 161 16.52 18.29 3.25
N GLN A 162 17.51 17.70 3.93
CA GLN A 162 18.90 18.15 3.96
C GLN A 162 19.81 17.25 3.11
N VAL A 163 19.52 15.95 3.10
CA VAL A 163 20.33 14.92 2.47
C VAL A 163 19.44 13.99 1.66
N VAL A 164 19.90 13.63 0.46
CA VAL A 164 19.27 12.57 -0.33
C VAL A 164 20.34 11.54 -0.70
N ALA A 165 20.10 10.28 -0.34
CA ALA A 165 20.91 9.13 -0.74
C ALA A 165 20.26 8.47 -1.96
N ILE A 166 21.00 8.35 -3.04
CA ILE A 166 20.56 7.73 -4.29
C ILE A 166 21.66 6.85 -4.88
N ASP A 167 21.27 5.83 -5.64
CA ASP A 167 22.19 5.13 -6.52
C ASP A 167 22.82 6.11 -7.52
N PRO A 168 24.11 5.94 -7.92
CA PRO A 168 24.83 6.85 -8.82
C PRO A 168 24.22 7.03 -10.21
N SER A 169 23.07 6.45 -10.52
CA SER A 169 22.39 6.64 -11.81
C SER A 169 22.11 8.13 -12.09
N ALA A 170 22.48 8.59 -13.28
CA ALA A 170 22.36 10.00 -13.66
C ALA A 170 20.90 10.51 -13.67
N ALA A 171 19.95 9.60 -13.87
CA ALA A 171 18.54 9.92 -14.05
C ALA A 171 17.91 10.59 -12.81
N PHE A 172 18.23 10.16 -11.59
CA PHE A 172 17.61 10.73 -10.38
C PHE A 172 18.14 12.09 -9.97
N ARG A 173 19.38 12.42 -10.36
CA ARG A 173 19.99 13.71 -9.97
C ARG A 173 19.17 14.90 -10.46
N GLU A 174 18.66 14.83 -11.67
CA GLU A 174 17.91 15.93 -12.28
C GLU A 174 16.58 16.15 -11.55
N GLY A 175 15.83 15.08 -11.31
CA GLY A 175 14.55 15.15 -10.57
C GLY A 175 14.69 15.66 -9.14
N VAL A 176 15.72 15.23 -8.42
CA VAL A 176 16.00 15.67 -7.05
C VAL A 176 16.47 17.12 -7.01
N SER A 177 17.37 17.53 -7.91
CA SER A 177 17.92 18.89 -7.96
C SER A 177 16.88 19.96 -8.22
N LEU A 178 15.86 19.64 -9.02
CA LEU A 178 14.77 20.55 -9.34
C LEU A 178 13.71 20.66 -8.25
N SER A 179 13.53 19.59 -7.47
CA SER A 179 12.40 19.46 -6.55
C SER A 179 12.75 19.76 -5.09
N VAL A 180 14.00 19.56 -4.70
CA VAL A 180 14.47 19.67 -3.31
C VAL A 180 15.79 20.45 -3.27
N ARG A 181 15.90 21.42 -2.37
CA ARG A 181 17.14 22.19 -2.16
C ARG A 181 18.07 21.42 -1.26
N VAL A 182 18.74 20.42 -1.80
CA VAL A 182 19.59 19.48 -1.05
C VAL A 182 20.93 20.12 -0.67
N ARG A 183 21.35 19.98 0.59
CA ARG A 183 22.70 20.40 1.06
C ARG A 183 23.77 19.38 0.66
N SER A 184 23.42 18.11 0.55
CA SER A 184 24.35 17.05 0.19
C SER A 184 23.63 15.90 -0.52
N LEU A 185 24.18 15.47 -1.65
CA LEU A 185 23.84 14.25 -2.36
C LEU A 185 24.87 13.19 -1.97
N ILE A 186 24.43 12.13 -1.29
CA ILE A 186 25.28 10.99 -0.93
C ILE A 186 25.05 9.91 -1.96
N ARG A 187 26.13 9.39 -2.53
CA ARG A 187 26.13 8.20 -3.38
C ARG A 187 26.38 6.99 -2.50
N VAL A 188 25.52 6.01 -2.58
CA VAL A 188 25.67 4.72 -1.90
C VAL A 188 26.29 3.71 -2.87
#